data_f139834e1b3924a34b5a140576592259
#
_entry.id   f139834e1b3924a34b5a140576592259
#
_cell.length_a   1.000
_cell.length_b   1.000
_cell.length_c   1.000
_cell.angle_alpha   90.00
_cell.angle_beta   90.00
_cell.angle_gamma   90.00
#
_symmetry.space_group_name_H-M   'P 1'
#
loop_
_entity.id
_entity.type
_entity.pdbx_description
1 polymer ?
#
loop_
_entity_poly.entity_id
_entity_poly.type
_entity_poly.pdbx_seq_one_letter_code
_entity_poly.pdbx_strand_id
1 'polypeptide(L)'
;TLLNWSSLSKSNFVMILGALTYIIWIIWYLFVFSVPELKYWMDESLFTSHIIVSVIIIFLFLLWAFIGIKWKDNIWIQTYFPYFCIMFFGVTLIYGGFNVGIISPATIGSYISLISVGIVLFERKIIYSTAIPVTIFLLGSIVLSAMGKIPYAPLFSNELNSSTLSENPFWIYSMLFLYVPIFFISIVLFEILLTQWRNREKQIQIMSQLDPLTGIFNRRFISQSLGKIHQKNGDYSLVVLDLD
;
A
#
# COMPACT_ATOMS: atom_id res chain seq x y z
N THR A 1 -15.75 7.44 3.98
CA THR A 1 -14.33 7.69 3.70
C THR A 1 -13.51 6.46 4.11
N LEU A 2 -12.43 6.13 3.38
CA LEU A 2 -11.55 4.97 3.65
C LEU A 2 -10.99 4.96 5.08
N LEU A 3 -10.67 6.14 5.62
CA LEU A 3 -10.15 6.27 6.99
C LEU A 3 -11.14 5.82 8.07
N ASN A 4 -12.44 5.95 7.79
CA ASN A 4 -13.51 5.57 8.73
C ASN A 4 -13.92 4.10 8.60
N TRP A 5 -13.34 3.37 7.66
CA TRP A 5 -13.58 1.94 7.52
C TRP A 5 -13.00 1.18 8.73
N SER A 6 -13.67 0.10 9.10
CA SER A 6 -13.10 -0.83 10.08
C SER A 6 -11.78 -1.43 9.57
N SER A 7 -10.90 -1.85 10.47
CA SER A 7 -9.65 -2.52 10.09
C SER A 7 -9.90 -3.74 9.20
N LEU A 8 -11.00 -4.45 9.41
CA LEU A 8 -11.43 -5.56 8.58
C LEU A 8 -11.81 -5.14 7.15
N SER A 9 -12.56 -4.05 6.98
CA SER A 9 -12.91 -3.54 5.64
C SER A 9 -11.68 -3.07 4.86
N LYS A 10 -10.73 -2.44 5.55
CA LYS A 10 -9.43 -2.07 4.98
C LYS A 10 -8.62 -3.31 4.56
N SER A 11 -8.65 -4.37 5.36
CA SER A 11 -7.98 -5.64 5.05
C SER A 11 -8.57 -6.30 3.82
N ASN A 12 -9.89 -6.34 3.68
CA ASN A 12 -10.56 -6.85 2.48
C ASN A 12 -10.14 -6.05 1.23
N PHE A 13 -10.04 -4.74 1.35
CA PHE A 13 -9.56 -3.88 0.26
C PHE A 13 -8.12 -4.20 -0.12
N VAL A 14 -7.22 -4.41 0.86
CA VAL A 14 -5.83 -4.82 0.63
C VAL A 14 -5.76 -6.19 -0.06
N MET A 15 -6.63 -7.14 0.29
CA MET A 15 -6.70 -8.43 -0.41
C MET A 15 -7.09 -8.27 -1.87
N ILE A 16 -8.05 -7.41 -2.19
CA ILE A 16 -8.45 -7.12 -3.57
C ILE A 16 -7.29 -6.46 -4.35
N LEU A 17 -6.57 -5.53 -3.73
CA LEU A 17 -5.37 -4.91 -4.33
C LEU A 17 -4.27 -5.94 -4.59
N GLY A 18 -4.07 -6.89 -3.69
CA GLY A 18 -3.12 -7.99 -3.88
C GLY A 18 -3.48 -8.87 -5.08
N ALA A 19 -4.76 -9.25 -5.22
CA ALA A 19 -5.24 -9.98 -6.39
C ALA A 19 -5.01 -9.19 -7.68
N LEU A 20 -5.32 -7.90 -7.69
CA LEU A 20 -5.12 -7.02 -8.85
C LEU A 20 -3.63 -6.92 -9.24
N THR A 21 -2.74 -6.80 -8.26
CA THR A 21 -1.29 -6.78 -8.49
C THR A 21 -0.82 -8.05 -9.22
N TYR A 22 -1.25 -9.21 -8.77
CA TYR A 22 -0.89 -10.48 -9.40
C TYR A 22 -1.54 -10.67 -10.78
N ILE A 23 -2.74 -10.15 -11.01
CA ILE A 23 -3.38 -10.14 -12.34
C ILE A 23 -2.53 -9.30 -13.31
N ILE A 24 -2.06 -8.11 -12.92
CA ILE A 24 -1.19 -7.27 -13.75
C ILE A 24 0.12 -8.01 -14.08
N TRP A 25 0.70 -8.71 -13.11
CA TRP A 25 1.92 -9.48 -13.31
C TRP A 25 1.72 -10.67 -14.25
N ILE A 26 0.60 -11.40 -14.16
CA ILE A 26 0.26 -12.48 -15.10
C ILE A 26 0.08 -11.92 -16.51
N ILE A 27 -0.58 -10.78 -16.68
CA ILE A 27 -0.76 -10.15 -18.00
C ILE A 27 0.61 -9.86 -18.64
N TRP A 28 1.55 -9.27 -17.87
CA TRP A 28 2.91 -9.06 -18.36
C TRP A 28 3.58 -10.37 -18.76
N TYR A 29 3.47 -11.38 -17.93
CA TYR A 29 4.10 -12.66 -18.14
C TYR A 29 3.59 -13.36 -19.42
N LEU A 30 2.26 -13.38 -19.60
CA LEU A 30 1.64 -13.90 -20.81
C LEU A 30 2.03 -13.10 -22.06
N PHE A 31 2.12 -11.78 -21.96
CA PHE A 31 2.58 -10.92 -23.05
C PHE A 31 4.02 -11.27 -23.45
N VAL A 32 4.94 -11.34 -22.49
CA VAL A 32 6.35 -11.68 -22.78
C VAL A 32 6.46 -13.05 -23.47
N PHE A 33 5.73 -14.04 -23.01
CA PHE A 33 5.76 -15.38 -23.62
C PHE A 33 5.06 -15.47 -24.97
N SER A 34 4.20 -14.51 -25.32
CA SER A 34 3.56 -14.45 -26.65
C SER A 34 4.49 -13.89 -27.75
N VAL A 35 5.60 -13.24 -27.37
CA VAL A 35 6.55 -12.60 -28.29
C VAL A 35 7.87 -13.35 -28.26
N PRO A 36 8.27 -14.05 -29.35
CA PRO A 36 9.48 -14.91 -29.35
C PRO A 36 10.76 -14.19 -28.94
N GLU A 37 10.94 -12.93 -29.36
CA GLU A 37 12.13 -12.12 -29.05
C GLU A 37 12.24 -11.79 -27.57
N LEU A 38 11.08 -11.61 -26.88
CA LEU A 38 11.04 -11.32 -25.45
C LEU A 38 11.17 -12.60 -24.62
N LYS A 39 10.58 -13.70 -25.11
CA LYS A 39 10.62 -15.01 -24.49
C LYS A 39 12.05 -15.51 -24.27
N TYR A 40 12.98 -15.18 -25.20
CA TYR A 40 14.41 -15.50 -25.09
C TYR A 40 15.04 -15.08 -23.74
N TRP A 41 14.56 -13.99 -23.14
CA TRP A 41 15.06 -13.46 -21.88
C TRP A 41 14.46 -14.12 -20.63
N MET A 42 13.59 -15.13 -20.81
CA MET A 42 12.86 -15.82 -19.74
C MET A 42 13.30 -17.28 -19.61
N ASP A 43 13.19 -17.82 -18.39
CA ASP A 43 13.34 -19.25 -18.16
C ASP A 43 12.03 -19.98 -18.48
N GLU A 44 12.01 -20.69 -19.61
CA GLU A 44 10.82 -21.44 -20.07
C GLU A 44 10.43 -22.57 -19.12
N SER A 45 11.39 -23.17 -18.42
CA SER A 45 11.12 -24.30 -17.51
C SER A 45 10.23 -23.90 -16.33
N LEU A 46 10.29 -22.65 -15.93
CA LEU A 46 9.53 -22.11 -14.80
C LEU A 46 8.17 -21.50 -15.21
N PHE A 47 7.90 -21.37 -16.53
CA PHE A 47 6.70 -20.71 -17.03
C PHE A 47 5.41 -21.28 -16.42
N THR A 48 5.18 -22.57 -16.62
CA THR A 48 3.94 -23.23 -16.21
C THR A 48 3.77 -23.20 -14.68
N SER A 49 4.84 -23.50 -13.95
CA SER A 49 4.81 -23.50 -12.50
C SER A 49 4.53 -22.11 -11.91
N HIS A 50 5.13 -21.06 -12.49
CA HIS A 50 4.92 -19.69 -12.04
C HIS A 50 3.49 -19.20 -12.29
N ILE A 51 2.92 -19.51 -13.47
CA ILE A 51 1.51 -19.19 -13.76
C ILE A 51 0.58 -19.90 -12.78
N ILE A 52 0.77 -21.20 -12.53
CA ILE A 52 -0.06 -21.98 -11.58
C ILE A 52 0.00 -21.36 -10.19
N VAL A 53 1.21 -21.07 -9.68
CA VAL A 53 1.39 -20.47 -8.35
C VAL A 53 0.74 -19.09 -8.29
N SER A 54 0.89 -18.25 -9.33
CA SER A 54 0.28 -16.92 -9.38
C SER A 54 -1.25 -16.98 -9.39
N VAL A 55 -1.85 -17.93 -10.12
CA VAL A 55 -3.30 -18.15 -10.13
C VAL A 55 -3.78 -18.62 -8.76
N ILE A 56 -3.04 -19.52 -8.09
CA ILE A 56 -3.36 -19.96 -6.73
C ILE A 56 -3.30 -18.77 -5.76
N ILE A 57 -2.30 -17.91 -5.86
CA ILE A 57 -2.18 -16.71 -5.02
C ILE A 57 -3.36 -15.77 -5.24
N ILE A 58 -3.77 -15.52 -6.49
CA ILE A 58 -4.97 -14.71 -6.80
C ILE A 58 -6.21 -15.34 -6.16
N PHE A 59 -6.40 -16.64 -6.34
CA PHE A 59 -7.52 -17.36 -5.73
C PHE A 59 -7.52 -17.21 -4.20
N LEU A 60 -6.36 -17.34 -3.56
CA LEU A 60 -6.24 -17.16 -2.11
C LEU A 60 -6.55 -15.73 -1.67
N PHE A 61 -6.10 -14.71 -2.41
CA PHE A 61 -6.47 -13.32 -2.13
C PHE A 61 -7.99 -13.11 -2.16
N LEU A 62 -8.66 -13.60 -3.20
CA LEU A 62 -10.10 -13.48 -3.36
C LEU A 62 -10.87 -14.32 -2.31
N LEU A 63 -10.39 -15.52 -1.99
CA LEU A 63 -10.95 -16.37 -0.94
C LEU A 63 -10.88 -15.68 0.43
N TRP A 64 -9.74 -15.11 0.78
CA TRP A 64 -9.57 -14.39 2.05
C TRP A 64 -10.42 -13.13 2.09
N ALA A 65 -10.54 -12.37 0.99
CA ALA A 65 -11.46 -11.24 0.91
C ALA A 65 -12.92 -11.68 1.15
N PHE A 66 -13.33 -12.78 0.53
CA PHE A 66 -14.66 -13.37 0.74
C PHE A 66 -14.90 -13.80 2.20
N ILE A 67 -13.92 -14.45 2.82
CA ILE A 67 -13.96 -14.84 4.23
C ILE A 67 -14.14 -13.62 5.13
N GLY A 68 -13.37 -12.56 4.91
CA GLY A 68 -13.47 -11.32 5.67
C GLY A 68 -14.82 -10.62 5.53
N ILE A 69 -15.48 -10.73 4.37
CA ILE A 69 -16.82 -10.19 4.15
C ILE A 69 -17.89 -11.06 4.83
N LYS A 70 -17.82 -12.37 4.63
CA LYS A 70 -18.82 -13.34 5.11
C LYS A 70 -18.89 -13.42 6.64
N TRP A 71 -17.74 -13.37 7.31
CA TRP A 71 -17.65 -13.48 8.78
C TRP A 71 -17.30 -12.15 9.45
N LYS A 72 -17.77 -11.03 8.89
CA LYS A 72 -17.50 -9.67 9.37
C LYS A 72 -17.89 -9.44 10.83
N ASP A 73 -18.89 -10.17 11.34
CA ASP A 73 -19.41 -10.02 12.70
C ASP A 73 -18.66 -10.90 13.72
N ASN A 74 -17.75 -11.76 13.26
CA ASN A 74 -16.94 -12.61 14.13
C ASN A 74 -15.78 -11.81 14.75
N ILE A 75 -15.71 -11.79 16.08
CA ILE A 75 -14.73 -10.98 16.83
C ILE A 75 -13.27 -11.41 16.56
N TRP A 76 -13.02 -12.71 16.33
CA TRP A 76 -11.71 -13.23 15.98
C TRP A 76 -11.25 -12.72 14.61
N ILE A 77 -12.16 -12.72 13.64
CA ILE A 77 -11.90 -12.19 12.31
C ILE A 77 -11.63 -10.69 12.39
N GLN A 78 -12.45 -9.93 13.11
CA GLN A 78 -12.22 -8.49 13.25
C GLN A 78 -10.85 -8.17 13.88
N THR A 79 -10.40 -8.98 14.81
CA THR A 79 -9.17 -8.73 15.57
C THR A 79 -7.91 -9.21 14.84
N TYR A 80 -7.90 -10.44 14.33
CA TYR A 80 -6.67 -11.07 13.83
C TYR A 80 -6.51 -11.03 12.31
N PHE A 81 -7.61 -10.95 11.58
CA PHE A 81 -7.59 -10.95 10.12
C PHE A 81 -6.78 -9.79 9.52
N PRO A 82 -6.79 -8.55 10.05
CA PRO A 82 -5.93 -7.48 9.55
C PRO A 82 -4.43 -7.81 9.59
N TYR A 83 -3.97 -8.45 10.65
CA TYR A 83 -2.56 -8.89 10.76
C TYR A 83 -2.22 -9.93 9.71
N PHE A 84 -3.09 -10.93 9.57
CA PHE A 84 -2.92 -11.99 8.58
C PHE A 84 -2.88 -11.42 7.15
N CYS A 85 -3.82 -10.55 6.78
CA CYS A 85 -3.91 -9.99 5.44
C CYS A 85 -2.67 -9.22 5.03
N ILE A 86 -2.16 -8.35 5.90
CA ILE A 86 -0.97 -7.55 5.59
C ILE A 86 0.27 -8.45 5.51
N MET A 87 0.39 -9.42 6.42
CA MET A 87 1.47 -10.41 6.40
C MET A 87 1.43 -11.22 5.10
N PHE A 88 0.27 -11.75 4.74
CA PHE A 88 0.06 -12.55 3.53
C PHE A 88 0.42 -11.74 2.27
N PHE A 89 -0.07 -10.49 2.18
CA PHE A 89 0.27 -9.63 1.05
C PHE A 89 1.77 -9.33 1.01
N GLY A 90 2.39 -9.00 2.14
CA GLY A 90 3.83 -8.73 2.19
C GLY A 90 4.67 -9.92 1.74
N VAL A 91 4.36 -11.11 2.23
CA VAL A 91 5.09 -12.34 1.87
C VAL A 91 4.91 -12.70 0.39
N THR A 92 3.68 -12.62 -0.13
CA THR A 92 3.43 -12.90 -1.55
C THR A 92 4.09 -11.86 -2.44
N LEU A 93 4.11 -10.58 -2.06
CA LEU A 93 4.79 -9.53 -2.79
C LEU A 93 6.31 -9.78 -2.87
N ILE A 94 6.95 -10.21 -1.77
CA ILE A 94 8.37 -10.58 -1.78
C ILE A 94 8.60 -11.83 -2.65
N TYR A 95 7.70 -12.82 -2.60
CA TYR A 95 7.78 -13.99 -3.48
C TYR A 95 7.72 -13.60 -4.96
N GLY A 96 6.76 -12.75 -5.34
CA GLY A 96 6.67 -12.23 -6.71
C GLY A 96 7.93 -11.45 -7.12
N GLY A 97 8.42 -10.61 -6.22
CA GLY A 97 9.65 -9.83 -6.41
C GLY A 97 10.90 -10.69 -6.52
N PHE A 98 11.02 -11.75 -5.71
CA PHE A 98 12.10 -12.73 -5.81
C PHE A 98 12.20 -13.30 -7.22
N ASN A 99 11.09 -13.62 -7.85
CA ASN A 99 11.05 -14.22 -9.19
C ASN A 99 11.63 -13.31 -10.29
N VAL A 100 11.50 -11.97 -10.14
CA VAL A 100 11.98 -10.97 -11.12
C VAL A 100 13.20 -10.18 -10.64
N GLY A 101 13.74 -10.55 -9.48
CA GLY A 101 14.91 -9.94 -8.86
C GLY A 101 14.61 -9.34 -7.49
N ILE A 102 15.19 -9.95 -6.46
CA ILE A 102 14.90 -9.58 -5.06
C ILE A 102 15.29 -8.13 -4.72
N ILE A 103 16.28 -7.54 -5.40
CA ILE A 103 16.72 -6.14 -5.24
C ILE A 103 16.24 -5.26 -6.40
N SER A 104 15.38 -5.78 -7.28
CA SER A 104 14.89 -5.02 -8.41
C SER A 104 14.06 -3.81 -7.98
N PRO A 105 13.95 -2.76 -8.83
CA PRO A 105 13.07 -1.61 -8.58
C PRO A 105 11.61 -2.04 -8.34
N ALA A 106 11.15 -3.07 -9.05
CA ALA A 106 9.80 -3.62 -8.88
C ALA A 106 9.60 -4.18 -7.46
N THR A 107 10.55 -4.92 -6.92
CA THR A 107 10.46 -5.52 -5.57
C THR A 107 10.54 -4.47 -4.48
N ILE A 108 11.62 -3.67 -4.51
CA ILE A 108 11.86 -2.67 -3.45
C ILE A 108 10.81 -1.57 -3.48
N GLY A 109 10.47 -1.08 -4.68
CA GLY A 109 9.45 -0.04 -4.83
C GLY A 109 8.05 -0.50 -4.40
N SER A 110 7.65 -1.73 -4.76
CA SER A 110 6.38 -2.31 -4.32
C SER A 110 6.34 -2.52 -2.81
N TYR A 111 7.45 -2.96 -2.20
CA TYR A 111 7.55 -3.11 -0.76
C TYR A 111 7.41 -1.75 -0.03
N ILE A 112 8.13 -0.72 -0.48
CA ILE A 112 8.01 0.64 0.07
C ILE A 112 6.57 1.16 -0.08
N SER A 113 5.94 0.93 -1.23
CA SER A 113 4.55 1.31 -1.48
C SER A 113 3.58 0.63 -0.52
N LEU A 114 3.75 -0.69 -0.28
CA LEU A 114 2.94 -1.44 0.68
C LEU A 114 3.05 -0.86 2.09
N ILE A 115 4.27 -0.62 2.57
CA ILE A 115 4.51 -0.09 3.91
C ILE A 115 3.95 1.34 4.04
N SER A 116 4.18 2.21 3.06
CA SER A 116 3.71 3.59 3.08
C SER A 116 2.18 3.70 3.13
N VAL A 117 1.50 2.94 2.27
CA VAL A 117 0.03 2.87 2.28
C VAL A 117 -0.48 2.22 3.58
N GLY A 118 0.19 1.17 4.03
CA GLY A 118 -0.15 0.47 5.26
C GLY A 118 -0.13 1.37 6.49
N ILE A 119 0.91 2.19 6.67
CA ILE A 119 1.05 3.12 7.81
C ILE A 119 -0.11 4.12 7.87
N VAL A 120 -0.64 4.54 6.72
CA VAL A 120 -1.77 5.49 6.68
C VAL A 120 -3.11 4.79 6.87
N LEU A 121 -3.26 3.55 6.39
CA LEU A 121 -4.51 2.80 6.45
C LEU A 121 -4.78 2.17 7.82
N PHE A 122 -3.75 1.62 8.47
CA PHE A 122 -3.91 0.77 9.65
C PHE A 122 -3.29 1.39 10.90
N GLU A 123 -3.68 0.85 12.05
CA GLU A 123 -3.07 1.20 13.32
C GLU A 123 -1.60 0.76 13.38
N ARG A 124 -0.77 1.55 14.05
CA ARG A 124 0.68 1.30 14.18
C ARG A 124 0.99 -0.12 14.64
N LYS A 125 0.20 -0.65 15.61
CA LYS A 125 0.40 -2.01 16.13
C LYS A 125 0.28 -3.07 15.04
N ILE A 126 -0.70 -2.97 14.15
CA ILE A 126 -0.91 -3.90 13.05
C ILE A 126 0.27 -3.82 12.07
N ILE A 127 0.63 -2.61 11.67
CA ILE A 127 1.70 -2.42 10.68
C ILE A 127 3.05 -2.89 11.20
N TYR A 128 3.48 -2.47 12.39
CA TYR A 128 4.80 -2.86 12.87
C TYR A 128 4.92 -4.35 13.16
N SER A 129 3.88 -5.00 13.68
CA SER A 129 3.89 -6.45 13.94
C SER A 129 3.94 -7.29 12.65
N THR A 130 3.53 -6.74 11.52
CA THR A 130 3.55 -7.42 10.21
C THR A 130 4.72 -6.98 9.34
N ALA A 131 5.04 -5.69 9.31
CA ALA A 131 6.13 -5.14 8.54
C ALA A 131 7.50 -5.65 9.01
N ILE A 132 7.74 -5.76 10.32
CA ILE A 132 9.02 -6.23 10.85
C ILE A 132 9.36 -7.66 10.37
N PRO A 133 8.50 -8.68 10.54
CA PRO A 133 8.77 -10.02 10.00
C PRO A 133 8.94 -10.05 8.48
N VAL A 134 8.12 -9.28 7.74
CA VAL A 134 8.22 -9.19 6.27
C VAL A 134 9.53 -8.53 5.85
N THR A 135 9.98 -7.49 6.57
CA THR A 135 11.30 -6.87 6.33
C THR A 135 12.44 -7.85 6.60
N ILE A 136 12.37 -8.60 7.70
CA ILE A 136 13.38 -9.63 8.02
C ILE A 136 13.43 -10.68 6.93
N PHE A 137 12.26 -11.11 6.44
CA PHE A 137 12.17 -12.06 5.32
C PHE A 137 12.79 -11.51 4.04
N LEU A 138 12.51 -10.26 3.69
CA LEU A 138 13.11 -9.57 2.54
C LEU A 138 14.63 -9.48 2.67
N LEU A 139 15.12 -8.96 3.80
CA LEU A 139 16.56 -8.81 4.05
C LEU A 139 17.27 -10.17 4.07
N GLY A 140 16.66 -11.19 4.68
CA GLY A 140 17.19 -12.56 4.67
C GLY A 140 17.29 -13.13 3.25
N SER A 141 16.28 -12.91 2.42
CA SER A 141 16.29 -13.31 1.01
C SER A 141 17.38 -12.59 0.21
N ILE A 142 17.58 -11.28 0.46
CA ILE A 142 18.68 -10.50 -0.16
C ILE A 142 20.03 -11.09 0.22
N VAL A 143 20.27 -11.36 1.51
CA VAL A 143 21.53 -11.93 1.99
C VAL A 143 21.78 -13.32 1.38
N LEU A 144 20.77 -14.19 1.34
CA LEU A 144 20.88 -15.53 0.75
C LEU A 144 21.18 -15.46 -0.75
N SER A 145 20.58 -14.52 -1.46
CA SER A 145 20.86 -14.29 -2.88
C SER A 145 22.27 -13.75 -3.09
N ALA A 146 22.72 -12.80 -2.29
CA ALA A 146 24.09 -12.27 -2.34
C ALA A 146 25.15 -13.34 -2.02
N MET A 147 24.82 -14.32 -1.17
CA MET A 147 25.69 -15.47 -0.88
C MET A 147 25.63 -16.56 -1.96
N GLY A 148 24.86 -16.40 -3.02
CA GLY A 148 24.67 -17.39 -4.09
C GLY A 148 23.92 -18.65 -3.64
N LYS A 149 23.23 -18.63 -2.49
CA LYS A 149 22.45 -19.78 -1.99
C LYS A 149 21.07 -19.90 -2.62
N ILE A 150 20.52 -18.80 -3.13
CA ILE A 150 19.29 -18.76 -3.92
C ILE A 150 19.54 -17.92 -5.17
N PRO A 151 18.86 -18.20 -6.30
CA PRO A 151 19.02 -17.42 -7.51
C PRO A 151 18.52 -15.98 -7.31
N TYR A 152 19.10 -15.04 -8.06
CA TYR A 152 18.73 -13.61 -7.95
C TYR A 152 17.35 -13.33 -8.55
N ALA A 153 17.07 -13.82 -9.76
CA ALA A 153 15.84 -13.60 -10.52
C ALA A 153 15.52 -14.86 -11.33
N PRO A 154 14.92 -15.90 -10.69
CA PRO A 154 14.78 -17.22 -11.31
C PRO A 154 13.91 -17.25 -12.57
N LEU A 155 12.99 -16.29 -12.75
CA LEU A 155 12.18 -16.22 -13.97
C LEU A 155 12.95 -15.74 -15.19
N PHE A 156 14.09 -15.11 -15.02
CA PHE A 156 14.91 -14.63 -16.13
C PHE A 156 15.92 -15.68 -16.56
N SER A 157 16.22 -15.70 -17.85
CA SER A 157 17.20 -16.61 -18.43
C SER A 157 18.60 -16.35 -17.84
N ASN A 158 19.48 -17.35 -17.96
CA ASN A 158 20.86 -17.22 -17.51
C ASN A 158 21.60 -16.12 -18.28
N GLU A 159 21.26 -15.92 -19.56
CA GLU A 159 21.83 -14.88 -20.42
C GLU A 159 21.48 -13.49 -19.89
N LEU A 160 20.22 -13.27 -19.45
CA LEU A 160 19.83 -12.01 -18.85
C LEU A 160 20.52 -11.81 -17.48
N ASN A 161 20.50 -12.82 -16.63
CA ASN A 161 21.08 -12.74 -15.28
C ASN A 161 22.61 -12.56 -15.28
N SER A 162 23.30 -12.97 -16.35
CA SER A 162 24.76 -12.77 -16.53
C SER A 162 25.10 -11.45 -17.24
N SER A 163 24.09 -10.74 -17.79
CA SER A 163 24.27 -9.44 -18.45
C SER A 163 24.28 -8.28 -17.47
N THR A 164 24.68 -7.07 -17.95
CA THR A 164 24.48 -5.82 -17.21
C THR A 164 22.99 -5.46 -17.25
N LEU A 165 22.23 -5.89 -16.24
CA LEU A 165 20.78 -5.75 -16.17
C LEU A 165 20.30 -4.32 -16.45
N SER A 166 20.97 -3.31 -15.90
CA SER A 166 20.62 -1.89 -16.05
C SER A 166 20.77 -1.34 -17.47
N GLU A 167 21.45 -2.06 -18.36
CA GLU A 167 21.67 -1.68 -19.76
C GLU A 167 20.78 -2.49 -20.70
N ASN A 168 20.12 -3.55 -20.21
CA ASN A 168 19.27 -4.40 -21.02
C ASN A 168 17.85 -3.80 -21.19
N PRO A 169 17.43 -3.46 -22.41
CA PRO A 169 16.09 -2.83 -22.64
C PRO A 169 14.93 -3.71 -22.17
N PHE A 170 15.03 -5.03 -22.35
CA PHE A 170 13.97 -5.96 -21.90
C PHE A 170 13.79 -5.85 -20.37
N TRP A 171 14.89 -5.87 -19.62
CA TRP A 171 14.83 -5.75 -18.16
C TRP A 171 14.26 -4.39 -17.72
N ILE A 172 14.73 -3.29 -18.35
CA ILE A 172 14.24 -1.93 -18.03
C ILE A 172 12.73 -1.81 -18.24
N TYR A 173 12.23 -2.22 -19.43
CA TYR A 173 10.80 -2.14 -19.73
C TYR A 173 9.97 -3.09 -18.86
N SER A 174 10.50 -4.26 -18.51
CA SER A 174 9.85 -5.19 -17.59
C SER A 174 9.71 -4.59 -16.20
N MET A 175 10.79 -4.00 -15.66
CA MET A 175 10.74 -3.33 -14.36
C MET A 175 9.77 -2.15 -14.35
N LEU A 176 9.74 -1.34 -15.41
CA LEU A 176 8.77 -0.25 -15.54
C LEU A 176 7.34 -0.78 -15.55
N PHE A 177 7.04 -1.80 -16.35
CA PHE A 177 5.69 -2.36 -16.42
C PHE A 177 5.23 -2.97 -15.09
N LEU A 178 6.11 -3.69 -14.39
CA LEU A 178 5.79 -4.34 -13.13
C LEU A 178 5.63 -3.35 -11.96
N TYR A 179 6.39 -2.25 -11.98
CA TYR A 179 6.41 -1.30 -10.87
C TYR A 179 5.47 -0.10 -11.07
N VAL A 180 5.44 0.49 -12.28
CA VAL A 180 4.71 1.76 -12.52
C VAL A 180 3.22 1.68 -12.17
N PRO A 181 2.46 0.63 -12.53
CA PRO A 181 1.05 0.53 -12.12
C PRO A 181 0.87 0.52 -10.60
N ILE A 182 1.72 -0.21 -9.87
CA ILE A 182 1.68 -0.29 -8.41
C ILE A 182 2.00 1.07 -7.80
N PHE A 183 2.99 1.77 -8.34
CA PHE A 183 3.39 3.10 -7.92
C PHE A 183 2.26 4.12 -8.10
N PHE A 184 1.61 4.14 -9.27
CA PHE A 184 0.46 5.03 -9.50
C PHE A 184 -0.72 4.72 -8.59
N ILE A 185 -1.08 3.46 -8.40
CA ILE A 185 -2.13 3.06 -7.46
C ILE A 185 -1.78 3.55 -6.05
N SER A 186 -0.52 3.40 -5.64
CA SER A 186 -0.06 3.83 -4.32
C SER A 186 -0.12 5.35 -4.15
N ILE A 187 0.27 6.13 -5.16
CA ILE A 187 0.16 7.60 -5.15
C ILE A 187 -1.31 8.03 -5.02
N VAL A 188 -2.20 7.46 -5.85
CA VAL A 188 -3.63 7.80 -5.81
C VAL A 188 -4.24 7.47 -4.44
N LEU A 189 -3.93 6.29 -3.89
CA LEU A 189 -4.39 5.91 -2.56
C LEU A 189 -3.86 6.87 -1.49
N PHE A 190 -2.57 7.20 -1.54
CA PHE A 190 -1.94 8.11 -0.60
C PHE A 190 -2.58 9.50 -0.65
N GLU A 191 -2.82 10.05 -1.85
CA GLU A 191 -3.50 11.36 -2.01
C GLU A 191 -4.94 11.33 -1.49
N ILE A 192 -5.70 10.26 -1.77
CA ILE A 192 -7.05 10.08 -1.22
C ILE A 192 -7.00 10.08 0.30
N LEU A 193 -6.08 9.34 0.90
CA LEU A 193 -5.95 9.22 2.35
C LEU A 193 -5.52 10.54 3.00
N LEU A 194 -4.55 11.25 2.41
CA LEU A 194 -4.11 12.57 2.87
C LEU A 194 -5.25 13.60 2.81
N THR A 195 -6.02 13.61 1.72
CA THR A 195 -7.17 14.50 1.57
C THR A 195 -8.22 14.23 2.63
N GLN A 196 -8.52 12.96 2.90
CA GLN A 196 -9.46 12.58 3.97
C GLN A 196 -8.93 12.97 5.36
N TRP A 197 -7.64 12.79 5.61
CA TRP A 197 -7.00 13.19 6.86
C TRP A 197 -7.07 14.70 7.08
N ARG A 198 -6.71 15.51 6.07
CA ARG A 198 -6.82 16.98 6.09
C ARG A 198 -8.25 17.45 6.34
N ASN A 199 -9.23 16.82 5.70
CA ASN A 199 -10.64 17.16 5.91
C ASN A 199 -11.10 16.84 7.34
N ARG A 200 -10.67 15.71 7.90
CA ARG A 200 -10.95 15.35 9.28
C ARG A 200 -10.31 16.33 10.27
N GLU A 201 -9.08 16.73 10.03
CA GLU A 201 -8.39 17.73 10.84
C GLU A 201 -9.12 19.07 10.83
N LYS A 202 -9.55 19.56 9.66
CA LYS A 202 -10.39 20.76 9.54
C LYS A 202 -11.68 20.65 10.34
N GLN A 203 -12.37 19.50 10.28
CA GLN A 203 -13.60 19.29 11.05
C GLN A 203 -13.34 19.34 12.56
N ILE A 204 -12.26 18.72 13.03
CA ILE A 204 -11.85 18.79 14.45
C ILE A 204 -11.55 20.23 14.86
N GLN A 205 -10.84 20.99 14.01
CA GLN A 205 -10.57 22.41 14.28
C GLN A 205 -11.85 23.22 14.39
N ILE A 206 -12.82 23.04 13.48
CA ILE A 206 -14.11 23.73 13.52
C ILE A 206 -14.86 23.36 14.81
N MET A 207 -14.96 22.06 15.12
CA MET A 207 -15.64 21.62 16.35
C MET A 207 -14.96 22.14 17.62
N SER A 208 -13.64 22.31 17.61
CA SER A 208 -12.89 22.90 18.75
C SER A 208 -13.13 24.40 18.95
N GLN A 209 -13.72 25.07 17.96
CA GLN A 209 -14.03 26.52 18.01
C GLN A 209 -15.44 26.80 18.53
N LEU A 210 -16.30 25.79 18.55
CA LEU A 210 -17.69 25.93 19.02
C LEU A 210 -17.84 25.48 20.46
N ASP A 211 -18.79 26.09 21.15
CA ASP A 211 -19.25 25.61 22.45
C ASP A 211 -20.25 24.45 22.22
N PRO A 212 -20.05 23.28 22.86
CA PRO A 212 -20.86 22.09 22.62
C PRO A 212 -22.32 22.19 23.08
N LEU A 213 -22.64 23.13 23.98
CA LEU A 213 -23.99 23.31 24.51
C LEU A 213 -24.80 24.28 23.67
N THR A 214 -24.17 25.36 23.22
CA THR A 214 -24.86 26.48 22.58
C THR A 214 -24.67 26.51 21.06
N GLY A 215 -23.65 25.82 20.54
CA GLY A 215 -23.30 25.80 19.11
C GLY A 215 -22.69 27.12 18.59
N ILE A 216 -22.48 28.11 19.45
CA ILE A 216 -21.80 29.37 19.09
C ILE A 216 -20.30 29.27 19.30
N PHE A 217 -19.55 30.27 18.80
CA PHE A 217 -18.08 30.29 19.00
C PHE A 217 -17.74 30.37 20.48
N ASN A 218 -16.81 29.51 20.92
CA ASN A 218 -16.33 29.51 22.28
C ASN A 218 -15.40 30.71 22.58
N ARG A 219 -15.22 31.03 23.86
CA ARG A 219 -14.40 32.16 24.33
C ARG A 219 -12.97 32.14 23.72
N ARG A 220 -12.38 30.98 23.57
CA ARG A 220 -11.01 30.85 23.03
C ARG A 220 -10.95 31.31 21.57
N PHE A 221 -11.88 30.92 20.75
CA PHE A 221 -11.95 31.33 19.33
C PHE A 221 -12.22 32.82 19.20
N ILE A 222 -13.16 33.38 20.00
CA ILE A 222 -13.44 34.81 19.99
C ILE A 222 -12.19 35.61 20.36
N SER A 223 -11.48 35.24 21.43
CA SER A 223 -10.25 35.94 21.83
C SER A 223 -9.14 35.89 20.75
N GLN A 224 -8.97 34.73 20.08
CA GLN A 224 -8.01 34.61 18.97
C GLN A 224 -8.41 35.45 17.75
N SER A 225 -9.71 35.50 17.45
CA SER A 225 -10.25 36.27 16.31
C SER A 225 -10.09 37.78 16.54
N LEU A 226 -10.37 38.25 17.75
CA LEU A 226 -10.17 39.64 18.15
C LEU A 226 -8.68 40.04 18.04
N GLY A 227 -7.78 39.17 18.48
CA GLY A 227 -6.33 39.40 18.33
C GLY A 227 -5.89 39.53 16.86
N LYS A 228 -6.45 38.71 15.97
CA LYS A 228 -6.16 38.79 14.52
C LYS A 228 -6.73 40.06 13.87
N ILE A 229 -7.91 40.50 14.29
CA ILE A 229 -8.53 41.75 13.81
C ILE A 229 -7.70 42.92 14.24
N HIS A 230 -7.31 42.96 15.50
CA HIS A 230 -6.47 44.02 16.05
C HIS A 230 -5.12 44.16 15.33
N GLN A 231 -4.49 43.05 14.96
CA GLN A 231 -3.22 43.07 14.21
C GLN A 231 -3.36 43.59 12.76
N LYS A 232 -4.56 43.56 12.18
CA LYS A 232 -4.80 44.04 10.82
C LYS A 232 -4.97 45.57 10.67
N ASN A 233 -4.92 46.31 11.79
CA ASN A 233 -5.11 47.77 11.84
C ASN A 233 -6.35 48.30 11.09
N GLY A 234 -7.41 47.49 11.01
CA GLY A 234 -8.70 47.88 10.44
C GLY A 234 -9.65 48.39 11.52
N ASP A 235 -10.54 49.28 11.14
CA ASP A 235 -11.61 49.74 12.01
C ASP A 235 -12.60 48.64 12.29
N TYR A 236 -12.98 48.43 13.52
CA TYR A 236 -14.02 47.44 13.94
C TYR A 236 -14.83 47.96 15.12
N SER A 237 -16.05 47.49 15.24
CA SER A 237 -16.92 47.73 16.37
C SER A 237 -17.17 46.43 17.14
N LEU A 238 -17.07 46.44 18.45
CA LEU A 238 -17.38 45.31 19.31
C LEU A 238 -18.70 45.60 20.05
N VAL A 239 -19.68 44.72 19.91
CA VAL A 239 -20.94 44.78 20.65
C VAL A 239 -20.92 43.64 21.68
N VAL A 240 -21.08 43.97 22.95
CA VAL A 240 -21.20 43.02 24.04
C VAL A 240 -22.64 43.07 24.55
N LEU A 241 -23.31 41.91 24.56
CA LEU A 241 -24.65 41.77 25.10
C LEU A 241 -24.60 40.88 26.35
N ASP A 242 -25.17 41.32 27.41
CA ASP A 242 -25.38 40.56 28.65
C ASP A 242 -26.88 40.27 28.80
N LEU A 243 -27.22 39.05 29.18
CA LEU A 243 -28.60 38.63 29.42
C LEU A 243 -28.77 38.48 30.93
N ASP A 244 -29.57 39.38 31.54
CA ASP A 244 -29.95 39.32 32.93
C ASP A 244 -30.91 38.16 33.22
#